data_cacc5b84473d8d211d5a0ba2a56100a1
#
_entry.id   cacc5b84473d8d211d5a0ba2a56100a1
#
_cell.length_a   1.000
_cell.length_b   1.000
_cell.length_c   1.000
_cell.angle_alpha   90.00
_cell.angle_beta   90.00
_cell.angle_gamma   90.00
#
_symmetry.space_group_name_H-M   'P 1'
#
loop_
_entity.id
_entity.type
_entity.pdbx_description
1 polymer ?
#
loop_
_entity_poly.entity_id
_entity_poly.type
_entity_poly.pdbx_seq_one_letter_code
_entity_poly.pdbx_strand_id
1 'polypeptide(L)'
;MTDLKLTSVAKTYGSVDVLKDINLDISGGELIVFVGPSGCGKSTLLRMIAGLESISGGTLEIDDTVMNDVPPAQRGIAMVFQSYALYPHMTVRDNMAFALKIAKQPKDEVDKAVERAARILQLEPFLDRLPKALSGGQRQRVAIGRAIVRDPKVYLFDEPLSNLDAALRVATRIEIARLKEAMPDSTMIYVTHDQVEAMTLASRIVVLANKGIAQVGTPLELYETPDNEFVAQFIGSPAMNLLPGTITETGDRTTVALDAGGTAVSAIPTSPEDKGKSVNVGVRPEDLYTANGTYLLQGKVDFTEALGEVTLLYFENEADNDAMIAKLPGVQKNLRGETVAMSADPEKVHLFHNGLSLRK
;
A
#
# COMPACT_ATOMS: atom_id res chain seq x y z
N MET A 1 2.33 6.44 23.68
CA MET A 1 2.15 5.78 22.36
C MET A 1 1.15 4.65 22.56
N THR A 2 0.36 4.30 21.58
CA THR A 2 -0.72 3.31 21.71
C THR A 2 -0.46 2.15 20.77
N ASP A 3 -0.36 0.95 21.33
CA ASP A 3 -0.17 -0.28 20.58
C ASP A 3 -1.50 -0.93 20.22
N LEU A 4 -1.56 -1.60 19.07
CA LEU A 4 -2.70 -2.44 18.70
C LEU A 4 -2.22 -3.85 18.39
N LYS A 5 -3.01 -4.83 18.86
CA LYS A 5 -2.74 -6.24 18.59
C LYS A 5 -3.99 -6.94 18.07
N LEU A 6 -3.84 -7.61 16.95
CA LEU A 6 -4.85 -8.47 16.36
C LEU A 6 -4.35 -9.92 16.47
N THR A 7 -5.14 -10.78 17.08
CA THR A 7 -4.82 -12.19 17.26
C THR A 7 -5.92 -13.04 16.63
N SER A 8 -5.57 -13.74 15.56
CA SER A 8 -6.46 -14.62 14.77
C SER A 8 -7.81 -13.96 14.41
N VAL A 9 -7.79 -12.65 14.12
CA VAL A 9 -9.00 -11.89 13.83
C VAL A 9 -9.61 -12.38 12.53
N ALA A 10 -10.93 -12.63 12.55
CA ALA A 10 -11.70 -13.11 11.41
C ALA A 10 -13.00 -12.34 11.23
N LYS A 11 -13.47 -12.26 9.99
CA LYS A 11 -14.77 -11.69 9.63
C LYS A 11 -15.49 -12.54 8.62
N THR A 12 -16.72 -12.91 8.96
CA THR A 12 -17.64 -13.67 8.12
C THR A 12 -18.98 -12.95 8.01
N TYR A 13 -19.55 -12.88 6.83
CA TYR A 13 -20.91 -12.42 6.55
C TYR A 13 -21.74 -13.60 6.06
N GLY A 14 -22.62 -14.11 6.91
CA GLY A 14 -23.38 -15.35 6.62
C GLY A 14 -22.41 -16.51 6.41
N SER A 15 -22.34 -17.04 5.19
CA SER A 15 -21.41 -18.13 4.81
C SER A 15 -20.13 -17.65 4.10
N VAL A 16 -19.95 -16.34 3.94
CA VAL A 16 -18.81 -15.79 3.18
C VAL A 16 -17.75 -15.29 4.15
N ASP A 17 -16.58 -15.92 4.14
CA ASP A 17 -15.40 -15.42 4.84
C ASP A 17 -14.79 -14.26 4.05
N VAL A 18 -14.63 -13.11 4.69
CA VAL A 18 -13.98 -11.92 4.14
C VAL A 18 -12.55 -11.80 4.64
N LEU A 19 -12.33 -12.06 5.93
CA LEU A 19 -11.02 -12.08 6.57
C LEU A 19 -10.89 -13.31 7.44
N LYS A 20 -9.69 -13.89 7.47
CA LYS A 20 -9.41 -15.11 8.22
C LYS A 20 -8.00 -15.06 8.79
N ASP A 21 -7.90 -15.38 10.08
CA ASP A 21 -6.63 -15.51 10.80
C ASP A 21 -5.68 -14.30 10.64
N ILE A 22 -6.21 -13.10 10.82
CA ILE A 22 -5.41 -11.87 10.79
C ILE A 22 -4.64 -11.76 12.10
N ASN A 23 -3.32 -11.89 12.01
CA ASN A 23 -2.37 -11.71 13.11
C ASN A 23 -1.50 -10.50 12.78
N LEU A 24 -1.55 -9.44 13.60
CA LEU A 24 -0.84 -8.19 13.34
C LEU A 24 -0.59 -7.44 14.64
N ASP A 25 0.67 -7.10 14.89
CA ASP A 25 1.08 -6.20 15.94
C ASP A 25 1.45 -4.84 15.33
N ILE A 26 0.85 -3.76 15.83
CA ILE A 26 1.10 -2.37 15.43
C ILE A 26 1.66 -1.64 16.64
N SER A 27 2.90 -1.18 16.51
CA SER A 27 3.56 -0.44 17.59
C SER A 27 3.08 1.00 17.67
N GLY A 28 3.08 1.55 18.86
CA GLY A 28 2.72 2.93 19.09
C GLY A 28 3.59 3.91 18.30
N GLY A 29 2.95 4.88 17.66
CA GLY A 29 3.65 5.84 16.82
C GLY A 29 3.94 5.34 15.40
N GLU A 30 3.46 4.18 14.95
CA GLU A 30 3.56 3.76 13.55
C GLU A 30 2.50 4.44 12.66
N LEU A 31 2.85 4.64 11.39
CA LEU A 31 1.89 4.80 10.31
C LEU A 31 1.89 3.50 9.50
N ILE A 32 0.90 2.65 9.75
CA ILE A 32 0.75 1.39 9.03
C ILE A 32 -0.27 1.55 7.89
N VAL A 33 0.06 1.03 6.71
CA VAL A 33 -0.79 1.16 5.52
C VAL A 33 -1.30 -0.21 5.08
N PHE A 34 -2.62 -0.36 4.98
CA PHE A 34 -3.26 -1.57 4.43
C PHE A 34 -3.46 -1.40 2.93
N VAL A 35 -2.90 -2.31 2.15
CA VAL A 35 -3.05 -2.37 0.70
C VAL A 35 -3.55 -3.74 0.25
N GLY A 36 -4.00 -3.85 -0.99
CA GLY A 36 -4.46 -5.10 -1.58
C GLY A 36 -5.53 -4.86 -2.64
N PRO A 37 -5.94 -5.90 -3.37
CA PRO A 37 -6.95 -5.81 -4.41
C PRO A 37 -8.30 -5.31 -3.89
N SER A 38 -9.17 -4.87 -4.80
CA SER A 38 -10.55 -4.52 -4.44
C SER A 38 -11.27 -5.74 -3.83
N GLY A 39 -11.98 -5.53 -2.73
CA GLY A 39 -12.73 -6.59 -2.06
C GLY A 39 -11.92 -7.51 -1.14
N CYS A 40 -10.60 -7.33 -0.95
CA CYS A 40 -9.80 -8.16 -0.06
C CYS A 40 -10.03 -7.93 1.45
N GLY A 41 -10.91 -6.97 1.84
CA GLY A 41 -11.28 -6.75 3.24
C GLY A 41 -10.58 -5.59 3.96
N LYS A 42 -9.81 -4.72 3.28
CA LYS A 42 -9.10 -3.57 3.89
C LYS A 42 -10.01 -2.68 4.73
N SER A 43 -11.06 -2.13 4.11
CA SER A 43 -12.03 -1.26 4.81
C SER A 43 -12.83 -2.03 5.86
N THR A 44 -13.06 -3.34 5.66
CA THR A 44 -13.70 -4.20 6.67
C THR A 44 -12.82 -4.30 7.91
N LEU A 45 -11.52 -4.58 7.73
CA LEU A 45 -10.54 -4.65 8.82
C LEU A 45 -10.46 -3.30 9.56
N LEU A 46 -10.38 -2.20 8.82
CA LEU A 46 -10.36 -0.85 9.40
C LEU A 46 -11.62 -0.57 10.22
N ARG A 47 -12.81 -0.96 9.70
CA ARG A 47 -14.09 -0.77 10.41
C ARG A 47 -14.22 -1.67 11.64
N MET A 48 -13.65 -2.88 11.63
CA MET A 48 -13.58 -3.72 12.83
C MET A 48 -12.71 -3.07 13.90
N ILE A 49 -11.58 -2.49 13.55
CA ILE A 49 -10.72 -1.73 14.47
C ILE A 49 -11.49 -0.53 15.03
N ALA A 50 -12.22 0.20 14.19
CA ALA A 50 -13.06 1.32 14.61
C ALA A 50 -14.26 0.93 15.49
N GLY A 51 -14.65 -0.35 15.51
CA GLY A 51 -15.86 -0.84 16.18
C GLY A 51 -17.14 -0.57 15.41
N LEU A 52 -17.01 -0.19 14.13
CA LEU A 52 -18.15 0.01 13.22
C LEU A 52 -18.63 -1.30 12.59
N GLU A 53 -17.84 -2.35 12.74
CA GLU A 53 -18.12 -3.70 12.27
C GLU A 53 -17.71 -4.69 13.35
N SER A 54 -18.52 -5.72 13.58
CA SER A 54 -18.24 -6.74 14.58
C SER A 54 -17.16 -7.71 14.10
N ILE A 55 -16.31 -8.17 15.01
CA ILE A 55 -15.36 -9.25 14.80
C ILE A 55 -16.09 -10.59 14.94
N SER A 56 -15.90 -11.51 13.98
CA SER A 56 -16.53 -12.84 14.02
C SER A 56 -15.72 -13.87 14.78
N GLY A 57 -14.41 -13.69 14.92
CA GLY A 57 -13.49 -14.56 15.67
C GLY A 57 -12.18 -13.85 15.96
N GLY A 58 -11.43 -14.35 16.93
CA GLY A 58 -10.18 -13.73 17.38
C GLY A 58 -10.38 -12.53 18.31
N THR A 59 -9.30 -11.81 18.59
CA THR A 59 -9.29 -10.66 19.51
C THR A 59 -8.57 -9.46 18.92
N LEU A 60 -9.13 -8.27 19.18
CA LEU A 60 -8.48 -6.98 18.96
C LEU A 60 -8.21 -6.34 20.33
N GLU A 61 -6.97 -5.99 20.57
CA GLU A 61 -6.54 -5.27 21.76
C GLU A 61 -5.98 -3.90 21.42
N ILE A 62 -6.24 -2.90 22.26
CA ILE A 62 -5.64 -1.55 22.21
C ILE A 62 -5.10 -1.27 23.62
N ASP A 63 -3.80 -1.03 23.77
CA ASP A 63 -3.13 -0.88 25.07
C ASP A 63 -3.53 -2.02 26.03
N ASP A 64 -3.33 -3.28 25.63
CA ASP A 64 -3.66 -4.51 26.36
C ASP A 64 -5.14 -4.65 26.78
N THR A 65 -6.02 -3.82 26.26
CA THR A 65 -7.46 -3.88 26.53
C THR A 65 -8.19 -4.48 25.35
N VAL A 66 -8.94 -5.56 25.58
CA VAL A 66 -9.77 -6.19 24.52
C VAL A 66 -10.91 -5.25 24.10
N MET A 67 -11.00 -5.01 22.79
CA MET A 67 -11.93 -4.04 22.20
C MET A 67 -13.13 -4.66 21.48
N ASN A 68 -13.24 -5.99 21.42
CA ASN A 68 -14.26 -6.67 20.61
C ASN A 68 -15.67 -6.11 20.84
N ASP A 69 -16.07 -5.95 22.11
CA ASP A 69 -17.41 -5.52 22.53
C ASP A 69 -17.46 -4.04 22.94
N VAL A 70 -16.33 -3.30 22.85
CA VAL A 70 -16.27 -1.89 23.22
C VAL A 70 -16.90 -1.03 22.11
N PRO A 71 -17.90 -0.18 22.43
CA PRO A 71 -18.51 0.69 21.45
C PRO A 71 -17.52 1.67 20.80
N PRO A 72 -17.71 2.06 19.51
CA PRO A 72 -16.79 2.95 18.77
C PRO A 72 -16.40 4.23 19.52
N ALA A 73 -17.36 4.86 20.19
CA ALA A 73 -17.15 6.10 20.93
C ALA A 73 -16.19 5.98 22.13
N GLN A 74 -15.99 4.77 22.63
CA GLN A 74 -15.17 4.48 23.83
C GLN A 74 -13.79 3.89 23.50
N ARG A 75 -13.49 3.61 22.22
CA ARG A 75 -12.21 3.03 21.78
C ARG A 75 -11.05 4.02 21.74
N GLY A 76 -11.29 5.32 21.92
CA GLY A 76 -10.26 6.36 21.82
C GLY A 76 -9.76 6.56 20.38
N ILE A 77 -10.56 6.25 19.38
CA ILE A 77 -10.21 6.28 17.96
C ILE A 77 -10.91 7.43 17.26
N ALA A 78 -10.26 8.04 16.26
CA ALA A 78 -10.90 8.93 15.30
C ALA A 78 -10.74 8.38 13.88
N MET A 79 -11.79 8.47 13.07
CA MET A 79 -11.82 7.97 11.70
C MET A 79 -12.09 9.10 10.71
N VAL A 80 -11.29 9.14 9.65
CA VAL A 80 -11.46 9.98 8.46
C VAL A 80 -12.01 9.10 7.34
N PHE A 81 -13.22 9.42 6.89
CA PHE A 81 -13.92 8.66 5.86
C PHE A 81 -13.58 9.15 4.45
N GLN A 82 -13.69 8.29 3.48
CA GLN A 82 -13.51 8.57 2.05
C GLN A 82 -14.37 9.75 1.55
N SER A 83 -15.58 9.93 2.07
CA SER A 83 -16.53 10.97 1.65
C SER A 83 -16.39 12.30 2.41
N TYR A 84 -15.33 12.47 3.21
CA TYR A 84 -15.10 13.62 4.13
C TYR A 84 -16.17 13.81 5.21
N ALA A 85 -17.42 13.45 4.94
CA ALA A 85 -18.57 13.54 5.86
C ALA A 85 -18.71 14.90 6.58
N LEU A 86 -18.41 16.01 5.88
CA LEU A 86 -18.55 17.36 6.45
C LEU A 86 -20.03 17.76 6.57
N TYR A 87 -20.34 18.49 7.62
CA TYR A 87 -21.66 19.11 7.80
C TYR A 87 -21.76 20.36 6.90
N PRO A 88 -22.56 20.34 5.82
CA PRO A 88 -22.52 21.38 4.78
C PRO A 88 -23.03 22.75 5.22
N HIS A 89 -23.81 22.79 6.27
CA HIS A 89 -24.42 24.00 6.87
C HIS A 89 -23.58 24.60 8.00
N MET A 90 -22.48 23.98 8.39
CA MET A 90 -21.57 24.41 9.42
C MET A 90 -20.29 25.00 8.82
N THR A 91 -19.74 26.04 9.45
CA THR A 91 -18.41 26.57 9.11
C THR A 91 -17.30 25.52 9.31
N VAL A 92 -16.11 25.79 8.83
CA VAL A 92 -14.92 24.95 9.12
C VAL A 92 -14.71 24.84 10.62
N ARG A 93 -14.74 25.96 11.34
CA ARG A 93 -14.64 26.04 12.80
C ARG A 93 -15.68 25.14 13.48
N ASP A 94 -16.94 25.26 13.07
CA ASP A 94 -18.03 24.48 13.67
C ASP A 94 -17.95 22.99 13.34
N ASN A 95 -17.53 22.64 12.11
CA ASN A 95 -17.28 21.25 11.74
C ASN A 95 -16.21 20.63 12.65
N MET A 96 -15.09 21.32 12.88
CA MET A 96 -14.02 20.83 13.75
C MET A 96 -14.47 20.77 15.21
N ALA A 97 -15.16 21.81 15.72
CA ALA A 97 -15.61 21.90 17.09
C ALA A 97 -16.74 20.92 17.45
N PHE A 98 -17.43 20.37 16.47
CA PHE A 98 -18.71 19.65 16.66
C PHE A 98 -18.66 18.54 17.71
N ALA A 99 -17.66 17.65 17.61
CA ALA A 99 -17.53 16.52 18.53
C ALA A 99 -17.24 16.98 19.98
N LEU A 100 -16.44 18.02 20.17
CA LEU A 100 -16.11 18.59 21.48
C LEU A 100 -17.31 19.29 22.11
N LYS A 101 -18.11 20.00 21.28
CA LYS A 101 -19.36 20.63 21.73
C LYS A 101 -20.40 19.59 22.21
N ILE A 102 -20.54 18.46 21.49
CA ILE A 102 -21.41 17.34 21.92
C ILE A 102 -20.90 16.75 23.23
N ALA A 103 -19.59 16.62 23.39
CA ALA A 103 -18.97 16.16 24.65
C ALA A 103 -19.07 17.20 25.78
N LYS A 104 -19.71 18.36 25.54
CA LYS A 104 -19.89 19.46 26.51
C LYS A 104 -18.59 19.96 27.10
N GLN A 105 -17.49 19.96 26.35
CA GLN A 105 -16.23 20.54 26.78
C GLN A 105 -16.33 22.07 26.96
N PRO A 106 -15.56 22.67 27.86
CA PRO A 106 -15.52 24.12 28.04
C PRO A 106 -15.16 24.82 26.74
N LYS A 107 -15.81 26.00 26.50
CA LYS A 107 -15.63 26.75 25.25
C LYS A 107 -14.16 27.08 24.98
N ASP A 108 -13.42 27.50 26.01
CA ASP A 108 -12.00 27.86 25.88
C ASP A 108 -11.12 26.69 25.46
N GLU A 109 -11.45 25.47 25.90
CA GLU A 109 -10.74 24.25 25.49
C GLU A 109 -11.08 23.89 24.04
N VAL A 110 -12.35 24.02 23.64
CA VAL A 110 -12.80 23.80 22.26
C VAL A 110 -12.08 24.78 21.31
N ASP A 111 -12.06 26.07 21.65
CA ASP A 111 -11.44 27.10 20.82
C ASP A 111 -9.91 26.84 20.68
N LYS A 112 -9.21 26.51 21.75
CA LYS A 112 -7.79 26.14 21.72
C LYS A 112 -7.51 24.90 20.87
N ALA A 113 -8.35 23.86 20.98
CA ALA A 113 -8.18 22.64 20.21
C ALA A 113 -8.40 22.89 18.70
N VAL A 114 -9.42 23.68 18.35
CA VAL A 114 -9.69 24.05 16.95
C VAL A 114 -8.57 24.91 16.38
N GLU A 115 -8.06 25.91 17.12
CA GLU A 115 -6.94 26.74 16.66
C GLU A 115 -5.65 25.94 16.49
N ARG A 116 -5.35 25.00 17.41
CA ARG A 116 -4.21 24.09 17.28
C ARG A 116 -4.31 23.26 16.01
N ALA A 117 -5.45 22.63 15.78
CA ALA A 117 -5.68 21.78 14.60
C ALA A 117 -5.68 22.63 13.31
N ALA A 118 -6.29 23.82 13.33
CA ALA A 118 -6.28 24.73 12.19
C ALA A 118 -4.85 25.15 11.79
N ARG A 119 -3.99 25.41 12.77
CA ARG A 119 -2.58 25.76 12.53
C ARG A 119 -1.80 24.60 11.91
N ILE A 120 -1.94 23.39 12.45
CA ILE A 120 -1.29 22.19 11.90
C ILE A 120 -1.68 21.97 10.44
N LEU A 121 -2.97 22.21 10.11
CA LEU A 121 -3.55 21.96 8.80
C LEU A 121 -3.60 23.19 7.89
N GLN A 122 -3.04 24.35 8.31
CA GLN A 122 -3.06 25.61 7.57
C GLN A 122 -4.49 26.02 7.14
N LEU A 123 -5.44 25.89 8.07
CA LEU A 123 -6.85 26.20 7.87
C LEU A 123 -7.30 27.54 8.50
N GLU A 124 -6.40 28.27 9.16
CA GLU A 124 -6.76 29.52 9.86
C GLU A 124 -7.53 30.51 8.96
N PRO A 125 -7.12 30.76 7.68
CA PRO A 125 -7.82 31.71 6.80
C PRO A 125 -9.21 31.22 6.34
N PHE A 126 -9.55 29.97 6.62
CA PHE A 126 -10.76 29.32 6.12
C PHE A 126 -11.78 28.99 7.22
N LEU A 127 -11.46 29.28 8.51
CA LEU A 127 -12.25 28.85 9.66
C LEU A 127 -13.72 29.28 9.60
N ASP A 128 -14.02 30.44 9.04
CA ASP A 128 -15.37 30.98 8.95
C ASP A 128 -16.11 30.65 7.63
N ARG A 129 -15.45 29.87 6.75
CA ARG A 129 -16.07 29.45 5.47
C ARG A 129 -16.92 28.21 5.64
N LEU A 130 -17.92 28.07 4.76
CA LEU A 130 -18.70 26.85 4.60
C LEU A 130 -17.98 25.85 3.66
N PRO A 131 -18.22 24.54 3.79
CA PRO A 131 -17.59 23.51 2.94
C PRO A 131 -17.73 23.74 1.44
N LYS A 132 -18.83 24.34 0.98
CA LYS A 132 -19.06 24.66 -0.45
C LYS A 132 -18.08 25.69 -1.01
N ALA A 133 -17.45 26.51 -0.16
CA ALA A 133 -16.47 27.54 -0.54
C ALA A 133 -15.02 27.06 -0.43
N LEU A 134 -14.81 25.72 -0.30
CA LEU A 134 -13.50 25.10 -0.14
C LEU A 134 -13.16 24.23 -1.35
N SER A 135 -11.86 24.14 -1.67
CA SER A 135 -11.35 23.13 -2.61
C SER A 135 -11.47 21.71 -2.03
N GLY A 136 -11.27 20.66 -2.87
CA GLY A 136 -11.26 19.27 -2.44
C GLY A 136 -10.27 19.01 -1.30
N GLY A 137 -9.01 19.44 -1.45
CA GLY A 137 -7.98 19.28 -0.41
C GLY A 137 -8.27 20.08 0.86
N GLN A 138 -8.87 21.28 0.74
CA GLN A 138 -9.30 22.02 1.93
C GLN A 138 -10.41 21.29 2.68
N ARG A 139 -11.39 20.72 1.97
CA ARG A 139 -12.43 19.88 2.60
C ARG A 139 -11.85 18.68 3.31
N GLN A 140 -10.87 18.02 2.70
CA GLN A 140 -10.19 16.89 3.31
C GLN A 140 -9.43 17.32 4.58
N ARG A 141 -8.66 18.43 4.54
CA ARG A 141 -8.00 18.96 5.73
C ARG A 141 -8.99 19.25 6.86
N VAL A 142 -10.18 19.74 6.54
CA VAL A 142 -11.24 19.91 7.56
C VAL A 142 -11.70 18.58 8.13
N ALA A 143 -11.84 17.52 7.31
CA ALA A 143 -12.18 16.19 7.80
C ALA A 143 -11.10 15.61 8.72
N ILE A 144 -9.83 15.80 8.37
CA ILE A 144 -8.68 15.45 9.23
C ILE A 144 -8.71 16.28 10.52
N GLY A 145 -8.99 17.58 10.43
CA GLY A 145 -9.09 18.48 11.59
C GLY A 145 -10.16 18.04 12.59
N ARG A 146 -11.29 17.54 12.12
CA ARG A 146 -12.34 16.93 12.96
C ARG A 146 -11.84 15.73 13.76
N ALA A 147 -10.87 14.99 13.22
CA ALA A 147 -10.21 13.89 13.92
C ALA A 147 -9.20 14.39 14.95
N ILE A 148 -8.35 15.35 14.54
CA ILE A 148 -7.25 15.88 15.38
C ILE A 148 -7.76 16.58 16.65
N VAL A 149 -8.83 17.37 16.56
CA VAL A 149 -9.37 18.10 17.72
C VAL A 149 -9.78 17.21 18.89
N ARG A 150 -10.07 15.92 18.61
CA ARG A 150 -10.46 14.94 19.62
C ARG A 150 -9.29 14.35 20.40
N ASP A 151 -8.06 14.59 19.93
CA ASP A 151 -6.82 14.04 20.47
C ASP A 151 -6.90 12.52 20.71
N PRO A 152 -7.24 11.72 19.67
CA PRO A 152 -7.46 10.30 19.83
C PRO A 152 -6.14 9.56 20.01
N LYS A 153 -6.19 8.36 20.56
CA LYS A 153 -5.05 7.43 20.66
C LYS A 153 -4.63 6.91 19.28
N VAL A 154 -5.60 6.64 18.40
CA VAL A 154 -5.41 6.03 17.08
C VAL A 154 -6.20 6.81 16.01
N TYR A 155 -5.55 7.10 14.90
CA TYR A 155 -6.17 7.69 13.72
C TYR A 155 -6.38 6.63 12.65
N LEU A 156 -7.59 6.57 12.10
CA LEU A 156 -7.95 5.67 11.00
C LEU A 156 -8.31 6.47 9.75
N PHE A 157 -7.72 6.12 8.61
CA PHE A 157 -7.97 6.76 7.32
C PHE A 157 -8.50 5.73 6.32
N ASP A 158 -9.75 5.86 5.87
CA ASP A 158 -10.39 4.98 4.89
C ASP A 158 -10.35 5.64 3.51
N GLU A 159 -9.35 5.33 2.70
CA GLU A 159 -9.11 5.85 1.35
C GLU A 159 -9.26 7.38 1.21
N PRO A 160 -8.59 8.17 2.04
CA PRO A 160 -8.91 9.60 2.14
C PRO A 160 -8.60 10.40 0.87
N LEU A 161 -7.72 9.92 -0.02
CA LEU A 161 -7.30 10.65 -1.23
C LEU A 161 -8.01 10.19 -2.51
N SER A 162 -8.84 9.15 -2.47
CA SER A 162 -9.45 8.53 -3.65
C SER A 162 -10.33 9.47 -4.48
N ASN A 163 -10.93 10.50 -3.86
CA ASN A 163 -11.83 11.47 -4.51
C ASN A 163 -11.12 12.74 -4.99
N LEU A 164 -9.79 12.77 -5.00
CA LEU A 164 -8.99 13.92 -5.44
C LEU A 164 -8.43 13.71 -6.85
N ASP A 165 -8.27 14.81 -7.60
CA ASP A 165 -7.49 14.82 -8.82
C ASP A 165 -6.00 14.54 -8.55
N ALA A 166 -5.24 14.20 -9.59
CA ALA A 166 -3.85 13.76 -9.46
C ALA A 166 -2.94 14.79 -8.77
N ALA A 167 -3.05 16.08 -9.15
CA ALA A 167 -2.21 17.14 -8.58
C ALA A 167 -2.52 17.37 -7.10
N LEU A 168 -3.80 17.41 -6.75
CA LEU A 168 -4.26 17.59 -5.39
C LEU A 168 -3.93 16.37 -4.51
N ARG A 169 -3.98 15.15 -5.08
CA ARG A 169 -3.59 13.91 -4.38
C ARG A 169 -2.12 13.95 -3.97
N VAL A 170 -1.22 14.36 -4.88
CA VAL A 170 0.22 14.54 -4.55
C VAL A 170 0.42 15.55 -3.42
N ALA A 171 -0.21 16.73 -3.53
CA ALA A 171 -0.09 17.76 -2.50
C ALA A 171 -0.59 17.28 -1.13
N THR A 172 -1.76 16.62 -1.10
CA THR A 172 -2.36 16.17 0.16
C THR A 172 -1.62 14.96 0.77
N ARG A 173 -1.03 14.09 -0.04
CA ARG A 173 -0.15 13.02 0.45
C ARG A 173 1.04 13.61 1.23
N ILE A 174 1.68 14.65 0.69
CA ILE A 174 2.77 15.36 1.39
C ILE A 174 2.27 15.96 2.71
N GLU A 175 1.05 16.50 2.73
CA GLU A 175 0.45 17.06 3.96
C GLU A 175 0.21 15.97 5.02
N ILE A 176 -0.23 14.77 4.63
CA ILE A 176 -0.39 13.63 5.56
C ILE A 176 0.98 13.17 6.10
N ALA A 177 2.01 13.12 5.26
CA ALA A 177 3.37 12.80 5.72
C ALA A 177 3.84 13.81 6.78
N ARG A 178 3.69 15.13 6.51
CA ARG A 178 4.02 16.19 7.48
C ARG A 178 3.17 16.12 8.75
N LEU A 179 1.90 15.72 8.63
CA LEU A 179 1.04 15.51 9.80
C LEU A 179 1.61 14.41 10.70
N LYS A 180 2.08 13.30 10.11
CA LYS A 180 2.72 12.23 10.86
C LYS A 180 4.00 12.70 11.55
N GLU A 181 4.84 13.50 10.86
CA GLU A 181 6.04 14.11 11.45
C GLU A 181 5.72 15.05 12.62
N ALA A 182 4.62 15.83 12.50
CA ALA A 182 4.15 16.73 13.56
C ALA A 182 3.53 16.01 14.75
N MET A 183 3.14 14.74 14.59
CA MET A 183 2.47 13.91 15.58
C MET A 183 3.16 12.52 15.69
N PRO A 184 4.46 12.47 16.07
CA PRO A 184 5.26 11.25 16.02
C PRO A 184 4.71 10.15 16.93
N ASP A 185 4.11 10.50 18.05
CA ASP A 185 3.56 9.57 19.04
C ASP A 185 2.19 9.00 18.67
N SER A 186 1.56 9.53 17.61
CA SER A 186 0.23 9.09 17.17
C SER A 186 0.32 7.85 16.30
N THR A 187 -0.42 6.82 16.65
CA THR A 187 -0.59 5.61 15.84
C THR A 187 -1.61 5.88 14.75
N MET A 188 -1.25 5.60 13.50
CA MET A 188 -2.09 5.85 12.33
C MET A 188 -2.26 4.59 11.49
N ILE A 189 -3.49 4.28 11.11
CA ILE A 189 -3.81 3.18 10.20
C ILE A 189 -4.46 3.79 8.95
N TYR A 190 -3.88 3.52 7.80
CA TYR A 190 -4.26 4.12 6.54
C TYR A 190 -4.63 3.03 5.53
N VAL A 191 -5.79 3.13 4.91
CA VAL A 191 -6.23 2.23 3.83
C VAL A 191 -6.10 2.96 2.51
N THR A 192 -5.47 2.33 1.52
CA THR A 192 -5.42 2.81 0.15
C THR A 192 -5.35 1.67 -0.85
N HIS A 193 -5.72 1.96 -2.10
CA HIS A 193 -5.41 1.12 -3.26
C HIS A 193 -4.26 1.69 -4.10
N ASP A 194 -3.74 2.87 -3.75
CA ASP A 194 -2.64 3.54 -4.44
C ASP A 194 -1.30 3.12 -3.83
N GLN A 195 -0.48 2.43 -4.62
CA GLN A 195 0.83 1.95 -4.18
C GLN A 195 1.80 3.10 -3.86
N VAL A 196 1.70 4.23 -4.59
CA VAL A 196 2.57 5.39 -4.36
C VAL A 196 2.27 6.03 -3.00
N GLU A 197 0.99 6.04 -2.58
CA GLU A 197 0.61 6.47 -1.24
C GLU A 197 1.25 5.56 -0.19
N ALA A 198 1.09 4.24 -0.34
CA ALA A 198 1.63 3.26 0.58
C ALA A 198 3.15 3.35 0.69
N MET A 199 3.86 3.34 -0.44
CA MET A 199 5.32 3.43 -0.50
C MET A 199 5.88 4.74 0.08
N THR A 200 5.08 5.83 0.03
CA THR A 200 5.53 7.16 0.51
C THR A 200 5.23 7.37 1.99
N LEU A 201 4.08 6.91 2.47
CA LEU A 201 3.56 7.25 3.79
C LEU A 201 3.91 6.23 4.86
N ALA A 202 3.99 4.94 4.49
CA ALA A 202 4.03 3.87 5.47
C ALA A 202 5.36 3.76 6.23
N SER A 203 5.29 3.55 7.54
CA SER A 203 6.36 2.93 8.30
C SER A 203 6.45 1.44 7.95
N ARG A 204 5.30 0.76 7.95
CA ARG A 204 5.13 -0.60 7.43
C ARG A 204 3.86 -0.70 6.59
N ILE A 205 3.90 -1.56 5.58
CA ILE A 205 2.76 -1.90 4.73
C ILE A 205 2.28 -3.31 5.09
N VAL A 206 0.98 -3.48 5.17
CA VAL A 206 0.30 -4.79 5.26
C VAL A 206 -0.37 -5.06 3.93
N VAL A 207 0.12 -6.06 3.22
CA VAL A 207 -0.49 -6.52 1.97
C VAL A 207 -1.54 -7.56 2.30
N LEU A 208 -2.80 -7.25 2.02
CA LEU A 208 -3.95 -8.14 2.23
C LEU A 208 -4.30 -8.86 0.92
N ALA A 209 -4.35 -10.18 0.96
CA ALA A 209 -4.79 -11.02 -0.16
C ALA A 209 -5.37 -12.34 0.36
N ASN A 210 -6.19 -12.99 -0.45
CA ASN A 210 -6.74 -14.32 -0.13
C ASN A 210 -7.34 -14.44 1.28
N LYS A 211 -8.02 -13.38 1.73
CA LYS A 211 -8.67 -13.27 3.05
C LYS A 211 -7.69 -13.16 4.24
N GLY A 212 -6.39 -13.06 4.00
CA GLY A 212 -5.34 -13.02 5.01
C GLY A 212 -4.30 -11.93 4.73
N ILE A 213 -3.23 -11.94 5.49
CA ILE A 213 -2.05 -11.12 5.28
C ILE A 213 -1.08 -11.90 4.39
N ALA A 214 -0.71 -11.33 3.24
CA ALA A 214 0.26 -11.92 2.32
C ALA A 214 1.70 -11.61 2.73
N GLN A 215 1.96 -10.40 3.23
CA GLN A 215 3.25 -9.98 3.77
C GLN A 215 3.08 -8.68 4.58
N VAL A 216 3.92 -8.49 5.58
CA VAL A 216 4.08 -7.24 6.33
C VAL A 216 5.55 -6.85 6.33
N GLY A 217 5.85 -5.60 6.02
CA GLY A 217 7.23 -5.10 6.04
C GLY A 217 7.30 -3.61 5.73
N THR A 218 8.50 -3.05 5.77
CA THR A 218 8.74 -1.69 5.27
C THR A 218 8.48 -1.62 3.76
N PRO A 219 8.20 -0.44 3.20
CA PRO A 219 8.01 -0.28 1.76
C PRO A 219 9.11 -0.91 0.91
N LEU A 220 10.39 -0.71 1.29
CA LEU A 220 11.53 -1.25 0.55
C LEU A 220 11.65 -2.77 0.69
N GLU A 221 11.37 -3.34 1.87
CA GLU A 221 11.37 -4.80 2.05
C GLU A 221 10.36 -5.48 1.13
N LEU A 222 9.13 -4.95 1.03
CA LEU A 222 8.13 -5.53 0.13
C LEU A 222 8.52 -5.41 -1.35
N TYR A 223 9.24 -4.36 -1.71
CA TYR A 223 9.70 -4.12 -3.06
C TYR A 223 10.93 -4.98 -3.42
N GLU A 224 11.94 -5.04 -2.55
CA GLU A 224 13.21 -5.69 -2.81
C GLU A 224 13.20 -7.19 -2.45
N THR A 225 12.41 -7.58 -1.46
CA THR A 225 12.34 -8.95 -0.94
C THR A 225 10.90 -9.44 -0.76
N PRO A 226 10.12 -9.53 -1.85
CA PRO A 226 8.76 -10.07 -1.76
C PRO A 226 8.77 -11.54 -1.36
N ASP A 227 7.93 -11.93 -0.40
CA ASP A 227 7.82 -13.29 0.11
C ASP A 227 7.16 -14.27 -0.88
N ASN A 228 6.39 -13.72 -1.83
CA ASN A 228 5.62 -14.51 -2.78
C ASN A 228 5.37 -13.73 -4.09
N GLU A 229 4.96 -14.44 -5.11
CA GLU A 229 4.68 -13.90 -6.45
C GLU A 229 3.59 -12.81 -6.42
N PHE A 230 2.55 -13.01 -5.58
CA PHE A 230 1.48 -12.03 -5.47
C PHE A 230 2.01 -10.67 -5.00
N VAL A 231 2.82 -10.64 -3.95
CA VAL A 231 3.42 -9.39 -3.44
C VAL A 231 4.38 -8.80 -4.46
N ALA A 232 5.19 -9.65 -5.13
CA ALA A 232 6.13 -9.22 -6.16
C ALA A 232 5.44 -8.49 -7.33
N GLN A 233 4.28 -9.01 -7.78
CA GLN A 233 3.48 -8.39 -8.83
C GLN A 233 2.61 -7.24 -8.35
N PHE A 234 2.12 -7.31 -7.10
CA PHE A 234 1.26 -6.27 -6.55
C PHE A 234 2.03 -5.00 -6.19
N ILE A 235 3.28 -5.12 -5.71
CA ILE A 235 4.12 -3.97 -5.32
C ILE A 235 5.07 -3.60 -6.46
N GLY A 236 4.88 -2.41 -7.02
CA GLY A 236 5.62 -1.87 -8.16
C GLY A 236 4.73 -1.62 -9.37
N SER A 237 5.08 -0.62 -10.18
CA SER A 237 4.34 -0.26 -11.40
C SER A 237 5.32 0.13 -12.51
N PRO A 238 5.33 -0.61 -13.62
CA PRO A 238 4.56 -1.83 -13.91
C PRO A 238 4.86 -3.00 -12.97
N ALA A 239 4.01 -4.05 -13.00
CA ALA A 239 4.18 -5.26 -12.21
C ALA A 239 5.49 -6.01 -12.56
N MET A 240 6.03 -6.79 -11.60
CA MET A 240 7.17 -7.67 -11.84
C MET A 240 6.82 -8.70 -12.93
N ASN A 241 7.72 -8.86 -13.91
CA ASN A 241 7.63 -9.94 -14.89
C ASN A 241 7.90 -11.28 -14.21
N LEU A 242 7.09 -12.29 -14.49
CA LEU A 242 7.28 -13.67 -14.03
C LEU A 242 7.49 -14.57 -15.25
N LEU A 243 8.64 -15.24 -15.32
CA LEU A 243 9.07 -16.07 -16.43
C LEU A 243 9.24 -17.50 -15.94
N PRO A 244 8.47 -18.47 -16.46
CA PRO A 244 8.64 -19.86 -16.11
C PRO A 244 9.97 -20.41 -16.65
N GLY A 245 10.57 -21.31 -15.87
CA GLY A 245 11.83 -21.96 -16.24
C GLY A 245 12.21 -23.08 -15.28
N THR A 246 13.35 -23.69 -15.55
CA THR A 246 13.88 -24.83 -14.79
C THR A 246 15.30 -24.53 -14.30
N ILE A 247 15.58 -24.82 -13.02
CA ILE A 247 16.91 -24.65 -12.43
C ILE A 247 17.89 -25.66 -13.09
N THR A 248 18.92 -25.15 -13.72
CA THR A 248 19.96 -25.97 -14.39
C THR A 248 21.26 -26.06 -13.59
N GLU A 249 21.62 -25.00 -12.86
CA GLU A 249 22.80 -24.96 -11.99
C GLU A 249 22.43 -24.36 -10.62
N THR A 250 23.03 -24.92 -9.59
CA THR A 250 22.82 -24.55 -8.18
C THR A 250 24.16 -24.17 -7.52
N GLY A 251 24.11 -23.51 -6.38
CA GLY A 251 25.27 -23.04 -5.63
C GLY A 251 25.05 -21.60 -5.11
N ASP A 252 26.14 -20.82 -4.97
CA ASP A 252 26.05 -19.41 -4.54
C ASP A 252 25.25 -18.53 -5.52
N ARG A 253 25.20 -18.95 -6.78
CA ARG A 253 24.33 -18.40 -7.82
C ARG A 253 23.52 -19.53 -8.45
N THR A 254 22.30 -19.20 -8.82
CA THR A 254 21.37 -20.13 -9.45
C THR A 254 21.20 -19.78 -10.92
N THR A 255 21.40 -20.76 -11.81
CA THR A 255 21.12 -20.62 -13.26
C THR A 255 19.81 -21.29 -13.58
N VAL A 256 18.94 -20.57 -14.30
CA VAL A 256 17.63 -21.05 -14.75
C VAL A 256 17.55 -20.97 -16.27
N ALA A 257 17.23 -22.09 -16.92
CA ALA A 257 16.84 -22.11 -18.34
C ALA A 257 15.36 -21.74 -18.43
N LEU A 258 15.03 -20.67 -19.17
CA LEU A 258 13.65 -20.20 -19.33
C LEU A 258 12.92 -20.98 -20.41
N ASP A 259 11.64 -21.24 -20.21
CA ASP A 259 10.82 -22.04 -21.14
C ASP A 259 10.63 -21.33 -22.50
N ALA A 260 10.58 -20.00 -22.50
CA ALA A 260 10.53 -19.17 -23.73
C ALA A 260 11.92 -19.00 -24.42
N GLY A 261 12.96 -19.68 -23.91
CA GLY A 261 14.34 -19.51 -24.34
C GLY A 261 15.07 -18.41 -23.56
N GLY A 262 16.39 -18.48 -23.57
CA GLY A 262 17.25 -17.61 -22.75
C GLY A 262 17.64 -18.23 -21.41
N THR A 263 18.45 -17.50 -20.66
CA THR A 263 19.01 -17.98 -19.40
C THR A 263 19.03 -16.84 -18.39
N ALA A 264 18.45 -17.09 -17.21
CA ALA A 264 18.52 -16.20 -16.07
C ALA A 264 19.59 -16.67 -15.09
N VAL A 265 20.36 -15.74 -14.54
CA VAL A 265 21.28 -15.99 -13.42
C VAL A 265 20.79 -15.17 -12.24
N SER A 266 20.58 -15.81 -11.10
CA SER A 266 20.18 -15.15 -9.85
C SER A 266 21.28 -15.27 -8.81
N ALA A 267 21.43 -14.24 -7.99
CA ALA A 267 22.29 -14.25 -6.80
C ALA A 267 21.67 -15.01 -5.61
N ILE A 268 20.43 -15.52 -5.76
CA ILE A 268 19.80 -16.36 -4.73
C ILE A 268 20.48 -17.73 -4.74
N PRO A 269 21.08 -18.16 -3.61
CA PRO A 269 21.72 -19.46 -3.52
C PRO A 269 20.67 -20.57 -3.47
N THR A 270 20.98 -21.71 -4.13
CA THR A 270 20.14 -22.90 -4.09
C THR A 270 20.97 -24.14 -3.81
N SER A 271 20.32 -25.18 -3.27
CA SER A 271 20.96 -26.45 -2.94
C SER A 271 20.98 -27.40 -4.15
N PRO A 272 21.86 -28.42 -4.19
CA PRO A 272 21.86 -29.41 -5.27
C PRO A 272 20.52 -30.13 -5.48
N GLU A 273 19.67 -30.18 -4.45
CA GLU A 273 18.32 -30.78 -4.49
C GLU A 273 17.30 -29.91 -5.26
N ASP A 274 17.65 -28.65 -5.49
CA ASP A 274 16.80 -27.71 -6.25
C ASP A 274 17.02 -27.84 -7.76
N LYS A 275 18.08 -28.52 -8.20
CA LYS A 275 18.35 -28.72 -9.62
C LYS A 275 17.23 -29.52 -10.28
N GLY A 276 16.72 -28.99 -11.40
CA GLY A 276 15.60 -29.58 -12.15
C GLY A 276 14.23 -29.14 -11.63
N LYS A 277 14.15 -28.34 -10.55
CA LYS A 277 12.87 -27.78 -10.11
C LYS A 277 12.37 -26.71 -11.06
N SER A 278 11.07 -26.70 -11.29
CA SER A 278 10.37 -25.62 -11.99
C SER A 278 10.26 -24.41 -11.09
N VAL A 279 10.58 -23.24 -11.60
CA VAL A 279 10.53 -21.97 -10.89
C VAL A 279 10.00 -20.87 -11.80
N ASN A 280 9.43 -19.82 -11.21
CA ASN A 280 9.20 -18.57 -11.89
C ASN A 280 10.35 -17.58 -11.57
N VAL A 281 10.97 -17.09 -12.63
CA VAL A 281 12.00 -16.03 -12.54
C VAL A 281 11.31 -14.68 -12.53
N GLY A 282 11.45 -13.94 -11.43
CA GLY A 282 10.91 -12.59 -11.28
C GLY A 282 11.95 -11.53 -11.63
N VAL A 283 11.60 -10.61 -12.52
CA VAL A 283 12.43 -9.43 -12.84
C VAL A 283 11.55 -8.20 -12.99
N ARG A 284 11.92 -7.12 -12.31
CA ARG A 284 11.18 -5.86 -12.44
C ARG A 284 11.43 -5.21 -13.79
N PRO A 285 10.45 -4.53 -14.38
CA PRO A 285 10.59 -3.85 -15.68
C PRO A 285 11.77 -2.87 -15.74
N GLU A 286 12.05 -2.17 -14.65
CA GLU A 286 13.15 -1.20 -14.53
C GLU A 286 14.54 -1.82 -14.31
N ASP A 287 14.61 -3.09 -13.92
CA ASP A 287 15.86 -3.83 -13.75
C ASP A 287 16.31 -4.52 -15.05
N LEU A 288 15.48 -4.46 -16.10
CA LEU A 288 15.81 -4.96 -17.43
C LEU A 288 16.63 -3.93 -18.24
N TYR A 289 17.65 -4.40 -18.89
CA TYR A 289 18.45 -3.63 -19.86
C TYR A 289 18.68 -4.39 -21.16
N THR A 290 18.97 -3.68 -22.25
CA THR A 290 19.24 -4.30 -23.56
C THR A 290 20.53 -5.11 -23.52
N ALA A 291 20.47 -6.37 -23.95
CA ALA A 291 21.59 -7.29 -23.94
C ALA A 291 22.30 -7.35 -25.31
N ASN A 292 23.64 -7.41 -25.27
CA ASN A 292 24.49 -7.70 -26.42
C ASN A 292 25.21 -9.03 -26.16
N GLY A 293 24.55 -10.17 -26.46
CA GLY A 293 25.09 -11.51 -26.22
C GLY A 293 24.14 -12.41 -25.46
N THR A 294 24.57 -12.96 -24.31
CA THR A 294 23.69 -13.79 -23.46
C THR A 294 22.52 -12.94 -22.97
N TYR A 295 21.32 -13.45 -23.13
CA TYR A 295 20.09 -12.76 -22.76
C TYR A 295 19.25 -13.59 -21.81
N LEU A 296 18.49 -12.91 -20.98
CA LEU A 296 17.46 -13.49 -20.14
C LEU A 296 16.21 -13.75 -20.99
N LEU A 297 15.80 -12.78 -21.78
CA LEU A 297 14.69 -12.95 -22.72
C LEU A 297 15.00 -12.25 -24.03
N GLN A 298 14.40 -12.76 -25.11
CA GLN A 298 14.40 -12.10 -26.41
C GLN A 298 12.98 -12.14 -26.97
N GLY A 299 12.47 -11.00 -27.41
CA GLY A 299 11.12 -10.90 -27.94
C GLY A 299 10.96 -9.75 -28.90
N LYS A 300 9.92 -9.82 -29.74
CA LYS A 300 9.53 -8.75 -30.62
C LYS A 300 8.68 -7.73 -29.83
N VAL A 301 8.99 -6.44 -30.00
CA VAL A 301 8.27 -5.36 -29.35
C VAL A 301 6.98 -5.08 -30.13
N ASP A 302 5.83 -5.33 -29.52
CA ASP A 302 4.52 -5.04 -30.08
C ASP A 302 4.15 -3.56 -29.93
N PHE A 303 4.32 -3.03 -28.72
CA PHE A 303 3.94 -1.66 -28.39
C PHE A 303 5.01 -0.93 -27.57
N THR A 304 5.07 0.41 -27.70
CA THR A 304 5.98 1.26 -26.94
C THR A 304 5.24 2.48 -26.40
N GLU A 305 5.46 2.82 -25.13
CA GLU A 305 4.99 4.06 -24.51
C GLU A 305 6.19 4.94 -24.14
N ALA A 306 6.40 6.02 -24.89
CA ALA A 306 7.44 7.00 -24.61
C ALA A 306 6.89 8.08 -23.68
N LEU A 307 7.19 8.01 -22.38
CA LEU A 307 6.69 8.90 -21.35
C LEU A 307 7.62 10.10 -21.05
N GLY A 308 8.69 10.23 -21.85
CA GLY A 308 9.67 11.31 -21.71
C GLY A 308 10.87 10.90 -20.86
N GLU A 309 10.67 10.65 -19.59
CA GLU A 309 11.73 10.17 -18.67
C GLU A 309 12.07 8.69 -18.84
N VAL A 310 11.09 7.89 -19.29
CA VAL A 310 11.23 6.46 -19.56
C VAL A 310 10.45 6.05 -20.80
N THR A 311 10.81 4.90 -21.37
CA THR A 311 10.06 4.20 -22.41
C THR A 311 9.70 2.80 -21.91
N LEU A 312 8.41 2.46 -21.94
CA LEU A 312 7.93 1.10 -21.70
C LEU A 312 7.89 0.35 -23.02
N LEU A 313 8.47 -0.86 -23.02
CA LEU A 313 8.41 -1.80 -24.14
C LEU A 313 7.48 -2.94 -23.72
N TYR A 314 6.46 -3.20 -24.52
CA TYR A 314 5.55 -4.34 -24.39
C TYR A 314 5.93 -5.35 -25.46
N PHE A 315 6.26 -6.57 -25.01
CA PHE A 315 6.67 -7.63 -25.93
C PHE A 315 5.46 -8.43 -26.42
N GLU A 316 5.53 -8.90 -27.68
CA GLU A 316 4.52 -9.81 -28.22
C GLU A 316 4.39 -11.04 -27.31
N ASN A 317 3.15 -11.43 -27.04
CA ASN A 317 2.84 -12.60 -26.24
C ASN A 317 2.06 -13.61 -27.07
N GLU A 318 2.57 -14.84 -27.20
CA GLU A 318 1.93 -15.91 -27.97
C GLU A 318 0.88 -16.69 -27.14
N ALA A 319 0.81 -16.44 -25.83
CA ALA A 319 -0.11 -17.09 -24.92
C ALA A 319 -0.98 -16.07 -24.18
N ASP A 320 -2.12 -16.50 -23.62
CA ASP A 320 -3.03 -15.68 -22.77
C ASP A 320 -2.40 -15.21 -21.43
N ASN A 321 -1.09 -15.04 -21.39
CA ASN A 321 -0.35 -14.54 -20.24
C ASN A 321 -0.18 -13.01 -20.32
N ASP A 322 0.11 -12.37 -19.19
CA ASP A 322 0.42 -10.95 -19.15
C ASP A 322 1.63 -10.62 -20.04
N ALA A 323 1.53 -9.54 -20.82
CA ALA A 323 2.62 -9.11 -21.68
C ALA A 323 3.86 -8.77 -20.85
N MET A 324 5.02 -9.25 -21.27
CA MET A 324 6.29 -8.85 -20.67
C MET A 324 6.56 -7.37 -20.91
N ILE A 325 7.03 -6.67 -19.89
CA ILE A 325 7.28 -5.25 -19.92
C ILE A 325 8.73 -4.97 -19.54
N ALA A 326 9.42 -4.14 -20.35
CA ALA A 326 10.68 -3.53 -19.94
C ALA A 326 10.53 -2.01 -19.84
N LYS A 327 11.16 -1.41 -18.83
CA LYS A 327 11.14 0.04 -18.59
C LYS A 327 12.54 0.60 -18.73
N LEU A 328 12.80 1.19 -19.90
CA LEU A 328 14.11 1.74 -20.26
C LEU A 328 14.19 3.25 -19.99
N PRO A 329 15.35 3.78 -19.59
CA PRO A 329 15.53 5.20 -19.34
C PRO A 329 15.45 6.02 -20.63
N GLY A 330 14.86 7.22 -20.52
CA GLY A 330 14.74 8.18 -21.61
C GLY A 330 13.79 7.75 -22.73
N VAL A 331 13.87 8.46 -23.85
CA VAL A 331 13.04 8.18 -25.02
C VAL A 331 13.78 7.23 -25.96
N GLN A 332 13.31 6.00 -26.05
CA GLN A 332 13.79 4.99 -26.99
C GLN A 332 12.96 5.06 -28.27
N LYS A 333 13.63 5.26 -29.41
CA LYS A 333 12.97 5.40 -30.71
C LYS A 333 13.14 4.14 -31.56
N ASN A 334 12.16 3.88 -32.44
CA ASN A 334 12.22 2.84 -33.48
C ASN A 334 12.38 1.39 -32.95
N LEU A 335 11.91 1.10 -31.75
CA LEU A 335 11.95 -0.26 -31.19
C LEU A 335 10.68 -1.07 -31.51
N ARG A 336 9.57 -0.44 -31.85
CA ARG A 336 8.34 -1.14 -32.21
C ARG A 336 8.55 -2.01 -33.47
N GLY A 337 8.20 -3.29 -33.36
CA GLY A 337 8.39 -4.29 -34.42
C GLY A 337 9.79 -4.91 -34.46
N GLU A 338 10.75 -4.37 -33.71
CA GLU A 338 12.10 -4.92 -33.62
C GLU A 338 12.17 -6.05 -32.58
N THR A 339 13.07 -7.00 -32.81
CA THR A 339 13.38 -8.04 -31.83
C THR A 339 14.48 -7.52 -30.91
N VAL A 340 14.16 -7.44 -29.61
CA VAL A 340 15.06 -6.90 -28.58
C VAL A 340 15.42 -8.00 -27.59
N ALA A 341 16.72 -8.15 -27.32
CA ALA A 341 17.22 -9.02 -26.27
C ALA A 341 17.41 -8.22 -24.98
N MET A 342 16.93 -8.76 -23.86
CA MET A 342 16.97 -8.13 -22.56
C MET A 342 17.75 -9.03 -21.58
N SER A 343 18.43 -8.39 -20.63
CA SER A 343 19.08 -9.06 -19.50
C SER A 343 18.83 -8.29 -18.22
N ALA A 344 19.23 -8.86 -17.09
CA ALA A 344 19.16 -8.24 -15.77
C ALA A 344 20.37 -8.64 -14.94
N ASP A 345 20.73 -7.79 -13.97
CA ASP A 345 21.78 -8.12 -13.02
C ASP A 345 21.33 -9.26 -12.10
N PRO A 346 22.21 -10.23 -11.79
CA PRO A 346 21.87 -11.38 -10.94
C PRO A 346 21.26 -11.02 -9.58
N GLU A 347 21.67 -9.89 -9.00
CA GLU A 347 21.15 -9.37 -7.73
C GLU A 347 19.67 -8.91 -7.82
N LYS A 348 19.18 -8.63 -9.04
CA LYS A 348 17.84 -8.17 -9.35
C LYS A 348 16.91 -9.27 -9.84
N VAL A 349 17.43 -10.50 -9.93
CA VAL A 349 16.65 -11.66 -10.36
C VAL A 349 16.11 -12.40 -9.14
N HIS A 350 14.79 -12.46 -9.04
CA HIS A 350 14.06 -13.19 -8.01
C HIS A 350 13.73 -14.60 -8.50
N LEU A 351 13.60 -15.54 -7.57
CA LEU A 351 13.20 -16.92 -7.86
C LEU A 351 12.02 -17.31 -6.97
N PHE A 352 10.96 -17.82 -7.59
CA PHE A 352 9.79 -18.31 -6.89
C PHE A 352 9.55 -19.78 -7.23
N HIS A 353 9.24 -20.58 -6.22
CA HIS A 353 8.84 -21.96 -6.35
C HIS A 353 7.50 -22.18 -5.67
N ASN A 354 6.51 -22.70 -6.38
CA ASN A 354 5.14 -22.86 -5.88
C ASN A 354 4.56 -21.55 -5.32
N GLY A 355 4.83 -20.42 -5.96
CA GLY A 355 4.37 -19.09 -5.57
C GLY A 355 5.12 -18.42 -4.43
N LEU A 356 6.08 -19.11 -3.78
CA LEU A 356 6.88 -18.58 -2.66
C LEU A 356 8.30 -18.26 -3.10
N SER A 357 8.86 -17.19 -2.53
CA SER A 357 10.24 -16.77 -2.79
C SER A 357 11.24 -17.82 -2.29
N LEU A 358 12.29 -18.08 -3.07
CA LEU A 358 13.43 -18.88 -2.64
C LEU A 358 14.47 -18.06 -1.85
N ARG A 359 14.30 -16.75 -1.76
CA ARG A 359 15.11 -15.90 -0.88
C ARG A 359 14.66 -16.16 0.57
N LYS A 360 15.56 -16.65 1.40
CA LYS A 360 15.33 -16.92 2.83
C LYS A 360 15.68 -15.72 3.69
#